data_b60a3be4f2b2b096eee0227372d08752
#
_entry.id   b60a3be4f2b2b096eee0227372d08752
#
_cell.length_a   1.000
_cell.length_b   1.000
_cell.length_c   1.000
_cell.angle_alpha   90.00
_cell.angle_beta   90.00
_cell.angle_gamma   90.00
#
_symmetry.space_group_name_H-M   'P 1'
#
loop_
_entity.id
_entity.type
_entity.pdbx_description
1 polymer ?
#
loop_
_entity_poly.entity_id
_entity_poly.type
_entity_poly.pdbx_seq_one_letter_code
_entity_poly.pdbx_strand_id
1 'polypeptide(L)' 'MSFYAVIVACHMLAPDQCLTIMNDRGPYQTAKRCEERMVEMVGDLSVFWIQQEMPMGYRKMECIQRNKEKKVAT' A
#
# COMPACT_ATOMS: atom_id res chain seq x y z
N MET A 1 -17.42 5.86 5.85
CA MET A 1 -16.48 5.67 4.75
C MET A 1 -15.09 5.48 5.27
N SER A 2 -14.34 4.61 4.63
CA SER A 2 -13.02 4.25 5.11
C SER A 2 -12.02 4.29 3.97
N PHE A 3 -10.80 4.69 4.30
CA PHE A 3 -9.71 4.73 3.33
C PHE A 3 -8.66 3.71 3.74
N TYR A 4 -8.11 3.03 2.75
CA TYR A 4 -7.04 2.07 2.95
C TYR A 4 -5.88 2.42 2.04
N ALA A 5 -4.67 2.33 2.57
CA ALA A 5 -3.48 2.58 1.78
C ALA A 5 -3.08 1.29 1.06
N VAL A 6 -2.87 1.39 -0.24
CA VAL A 6 -2.48 0.26 -1.07
C VAL A 6 -1.23 0.63 -1.85
N ILE A 7 -0.24 -0.23 -1.79
CA ILE A 7 1.02 -0.04 -2.49
C ILE A 7 1.27 -1.27 -3.34
N VAL A 8 1.54 -1.07 -4.62
CA VAL A 8 1.93 -2.14 -5.53
C VAL A 8 3.39 -1.92 -5.89
N ALA A 9 4.20 -2.92 -5.65
CA ALA A 9 5.62 -2.86 -5.97
C ALA A 9 6.02 -4.07 -6.78
N CYS A 10 6.90 -3.87 -7.74
CA CYS A 10 7.36 -4.93 -8.61
C CYS A 10 8.88 -5.01 -8.55
N HIS A 11 9.39 -6.22 -8.74
CA HIS A 11 10.82 -6.44 -8.79
C HIS A 11 11.39 -5.78 -10.03
N MET A 12 12.44 -5.01 -9.87
CA MET A 12 13.01 -4.27 -11.01
C MET A 12 13.61 -5.17 -12.07
N LEU A 13 14.15 -6.31 -11.65
CA LEU A 13 14.78 -7.26 -12.57
C LEU A 13 13.77 -8.30 -13.09
N ALA A 14 12.61 -8.38 -12.47
CA ALA A 14 11.54 -9.28 -12.89
C ALA A 14 10.23 -8.54 -12.80
N PRO A 15 9.91 -7.69 -13.80
CA PRO A 15 8.75 -6.78 -13.69
C PRO A 15 7.40 -7.47 -13.60
N ASP A 16 7.34 -8.75 -13.92
CA ASP A 16 6.11 -9.51 -13.78
C ASP A 16 5.91 -10.03 -12.36
N GLN A 17 6.90 -9.89 -11.50
CA GLN A 17 6.79 -10.30 -10.11
C GLN A 17 6.47 -9.09 -9.26
N CYS A 18 5.20 -8.94 -8.98
CA CYS A 18 4.71 -7.80 -8.22
C CYS A 18 3.99 -8.29 -6.99
N LEU A 19 3.96 -7.42 -5.98
CA LEU A 19 3.18 -7.72 -4.80
C LEU A 19 2.36 -6.49 -4.43
N THR A 20 1.24 -6.75 -3.80
CA THR A 20 0.34 -5.70 -3.34
C THR A 20 0.36 -5.69 -1.82
N ILE A 21 0.63 -4.52 -1.28
CA ILE A 21 0.70 -4.35 0.17
C ILE A 21 -0.47 -3.47 0.58
N MET A 22 -1.29 -4.00 1.45
CA MET A 22 -2.44 -3.27 1.97
C MET A 22 -2.20 -2.96 3.43
N ASN A 23 -2.51 -1.73 3.82
CA ASN A 23 -2.39 -1.35 5.21
C ASN A 23 -3.59 -1.90 5.97
N ASP A 24 -3.35 -2.88 6.82
CA ASP A 24 -4.40 -3.49 7.62
C ASP A 24 -4.60 -2.79 8.96
N ARG A 25 -3.85 -1.76 9.25
CA ARG A 25 -4.06 -0.96 10.46
C ARG A 25 -5.19 0.04 10.28
N GLY A 26 -5.53 0.35 9.02
CA GLY A 26 -6.68 1.18 8.77
C GLY A 26 -7.92 0.53 9.31
N PRO A 27 -9.07 1.09 9.07
CA PRO A 27 -9.30 2.15 8.10
C PRO A 27 -8.97 3.53 8.65
N TYR A 28 -8.67 4.43 7.74
CA TYR A 28 -8.46 5.83 8.08
C TYR A 28 -9.71 6.62 7.72
N GLN A 29 -10.02 7.61 8.52
CA GLN A 29 -11.25 8.36 8.32
C GLN A 29 -11.14 9.40 7.23
N THR A 30 -9.93 9.85 6.94
CA THR A 30 -9.73 10.86 5.91
C THR A 30 -8.65 10.42 4.94
N ALA A 31 -8.74 10.94 3.71
CA ALA A 31 -7.73 10.65 2.71
C ALA A 31 -6.38 11.19 3.14
N LYS A 32 -6.36 12.32 3.82
CA LYS A 32 -5.10 12.91 4.27
C LYS A 32 -4.37 12.00 5.22
N ARG A 33 -5.07 11.42 6.18
CA ARG A 33 -4.47 10.48 7.12
C ARG A 33 -3.94 9.25 6.41
N CYS A 34 -4.69 8.78 5.42
CA CYS A 34 -4.27 7.63 4.64
C CYS A 34 -2.98 7.94 3.88
N GLU A 35 -2.89 9.12 3.28
CA GLU A 35 -1.70 9.52 2.54
C GLU A 35 -0.49 9.67 3.45
N GLU A 36 -0.69 10.23 4.63
CA GLU A 36 0.40 10.37 5.59
C GLU A 36 0.95 9.01 5.99
N ARG A 37 0.06 8.07 6.24
CA ARG A 37 0.48 6.73 6.60
C ARG A 37 1.17 6.04 5.44
N MET A 38 0.70 6.29 4.22
CA MET A 38 1.31 5.69 3.04
C MET A 38 2.76 6.14 2.88
N VAL A 39 3.04 7.41 3.15
CA VAL A 39 4.42 7.91 3.09
C VAL A 39 5.31 7.17 4.10
N GLU A 40 4.80 6.94 5.30
CA GLU A 40 5.53 6.18 6.30
C GLU A 40 5.79 4.75 5.84
N MET A 41 4.78 4.12 5.25
CA MET A 41 4.91 2.76 4.75
C MET A 41 5.97 2.66 3.66
N VAL A 42 5.97 3.62 2.75
CA VAL A 42 6.95 3.65 1.67
C VAL A 42 8.36 3.77 2.25
N GLY A 43 8.53 4.63 3.25
CA GLY A 43 9.84 4.78 3.89
C GLY A 43 10.29 3.48 4.54
N ASP A 44 9.41 2.85 5.30
CA ASP A 44 9.74 1.59 5.98
C ASP A 44 10.06 0.48 4.99
N LEU A 45 9.26 0.36 3.94
CA LEU A 45 9.48 -0.67 2.93
C LEU A 45 10.78 -0.44 2.19
N SER A 46 11.10 0.82 1.89
CA SER A 46 12.35 1.13 1.20
C SER A 46 13.55 0.70 2.01
N VAL A 47 13.53 0.99 3.31
CA VAL A 47 14.62 0.58 4.18
C VAL A 47 14.72 -0.93 4.24
N PHE A 48 13.58 -1.61 4.37
CA PHE A 48 13.56 -3.07 4.44
C PHE A 48 14.16 -3.68 3.18
N TRP A 49 13.74 -3.19 2.01
CA TRP A 49 14.21 -3.75 0.75
C TRP A 49 15.68 -3.48 0.52
N ILE A 50 16.18 -2.31 0.95
CA ILE A 50 17.59 -2.01 0.85
C ILE A 50 18.38 -2.96 1.73
N GLN A 51 17.91 -3.23 2.94
CA GLN A 51 18.57 -4.15 3.83
C GLN A 51 18.57 -5.58 3.30
N GLN A 52 17.52 -5.95 2.58
CA GLN A 52 17.42 -7.27 1.97
C GLN A 52 18.08 -7.34 0.61
N GLU A 53 18.63 -6.23 0.13
CA GLU A 53 19.25 -6.13 -1.19
C GLU A 53 18.26 -6.53 -2.30
N MET A 54 17.01 -6.14 -2.13
CA MET A 54 15.97 -6.42 -3.12
C MET A 54 15.67 -5.17 -3.94
N PRO A 55 15.93 -5.21 -5.25
CA PRO A 55 15.67 -4.06 -6.11
C PRO A 55 14.19 -3.98 -6.45
N MET A 56 13.41 -3.36 -5.57
CA MET A 56 11.98 -3.20 -5.76
C MET A 56 11.64 -1.79 -6.19
N GLY A 57 10.67 -1.69 -7.09
CA GLY A 57 10.19 -0.41 -7.55
C GLY A 57 8.70 -0.28 -7.32
N TYR A 58 8.28 0.92 -6.91
CA TYR A 58 6.86 1.18 -6.67
C TYR A 58 6.16 1.43 -8.00
N ARG A 59 5.06 0.71 -8.21
CA ARG A 59 4.25 0.88 -9.40
C ARG A 59 3.02 1.71 -9.13
N LYS A 60 2.46 1.58 -7.94
CA LYS A 60 1.21 2.23 -7.63
C LYS A 60 1.14 2.48 -6.13
N MET A 61 0.71 3.66 -5.76
CA MET A 61 0.48 4.01 -4.37
C MET A 61 -0.80 4.82 -4.34
N GLU A 62 -1.81 4.32 -3.67
CA GLU A 62 -3.07 5.04 -3.63
C GLU A 62 -3.83 4.75 -2.36
N CYS A 63 -4.73 5.65 -2.02
CA CYS A 63 -5.65 5.44 -0.94
C CYS A 63 -7.00 5.12 -1.54
N ILE A 64 -7.47 3.93 -1.24
CA ILE A 64 -8.74 3.44 -1.77
C ILE A 64 -9.83 3.70 -0.75
N GLN A 65 -10.91 4.29 -1.21
CA GLN A 65 -12.07 4.49 -0.37
C GLN A 65 -12.95 3.27 -0.44
N ARG A 66 -13.29 2.72 0.70
CA ARG A 66 -14.15 1.57 0.77
C ARG A 66 -15.32 1.83 1.68
N ASN A 67 -16.43 1.27 1.29
CA ASN A 67 -17.64 1.30 2.08
C ASN A 67 -17.81 -0.06 2.73
N LYS A 68 -17.89 -0.07 4.05
CA LYS A 68 -18.05 -1.31 4.78
C LYS A 68 -19.28 -2.10 4.38
N GLU A 69 -20.30 -1.41 4.01
CA GLU A 69 -21.58 -2.06 3.72
C GLU A 69 -21.51 -2.96 2.52
N LYS A 70 -20.53 -2.78 1.69
CA LYS A 70 -20.43 -3.60 0.49
C LYS A 70 -20.17 -5.03 0.76
N LYS A 71 -19.55 -5.36 1.85
CA LYS A 71 -19.27 -6.74 2.10
C LYS A 71 -20.51 -7.52 2.47
N VAL A 72 -21.50 -6.84 2.87
CA VAL A 72 -22.73 -7.52 3.27
C VAL A 72 -23.49 -8.04 2.08
N ALA A 73 -23.19 -7.51 0.93
CA ALA A 73 -23.90 -7.89 -0.27
C ALA A 73 -23.64 -9.34 -0.70
N THR A 74 -22.75 -9.97 -0.10
CA THR A 74 -22.44 -11.36 -0.46
C THR A 74 -23.48 -12.34 0.06
#